data_7e9706d0303fabf9edb90ae4205b2967
#
_entry.id   7e9706d0303fabf9edb90ae4205b2967
#
_cell.length_a   1.000
_cell.length_b   1.000
_cell.length_c   1.000
_cell.angle_alpha   90.00
_cell.angle_beta   90.00
_cell.angle_gamma   90.00
#
_symmetry.space_group_name_H-M   'P 1'
#
loop_
_entity.id
_entity.type
_entity.pdbx_description
1 polymer ?
#
loop_
_entity_poly.entity_id
_entity_poly.type
_entity_poly.pdbx_seq_one_letter_code
_entity_poly.pdbx_strand_id
1 'polypeptide(L)'
;RIKADDLFDVLDELLDAAREYKTYDAWFDHIENYTKELQEFYRVQNQNPNSVALATLHSAKGLEYENVYIIDVNEGVMPYKKAVLEPEVEEERRMFYVGMTRAKKNLHLFSVRQLNHKDAEISRFIKEAQPPEKKKD
;
A
#
# COMPACT_ATOMS: atom_id res chain seq x y z
N ARG A 1 -7.81 12.59 -17.81
CA ARG A 1 -8.05 13.90 -17.14
C ARG A 1 -7.92 13.64 -15.66
N ILE A 2 -6.87 14.15 -15.03
CA ILE A 2 -6.64 14.03 -13.58
C ILE A 2 -7.77 14.82 -12.90
N LYS A 3 -8.42 14.23 -11.90
CA LYS A 3 -9.42 14.94 -11.09
C LYS A 3 -8.69 15.91 -10.16
N ALA A 4 -9.33 17.03 -9.82
CA ALA A 4 -8.71 18.06 -8.98
C ALA A 4 -8.24 17.51 -7.61
N ASP A 5 -9.04 16.64 -6.99
CA ASP A 5 -8.71 16.01 -5.70
C ASP A 5 -7.45 15.12 -5.81
N ASP A 6 -7.31 14.37 -6.90
CA ASP A 6 -6.14 13.51 -7.13
C ASP A 6 -4.87 14.36 -7.35
N LEU A 7 -5.02 15.58 -7.93
CA LEU A 7 -3.91 16.51 -8.10
C LEU A 7 -3.44 17.09 -6.76
N PHE A 8 -4.36 17.45 -5.87
CA PHE A 8 -4.01 17.94 -4.54
C PHE A 8 -3.28 16.88 -3.72
N ASP A 9 -3.76 15.62 -3.74
CA ASP A 9 -3.10 14.51 -3.05
C ASP A 9 -1.63 14.36 -3.54
N VAL A 10 -1.38 14.42 -4.86
CA VAL A 10 -0.03 14.36 -5.45
C VAL A 10 0.84 15.55 -5.07
N LEU A 11 0.26 16.76 -5.05
CA LEU A 11 1.00 17.97 -4.66
C LEU A 11 1.39 17.96 -3.18
N ASP A 12 0.52 17.46 -2.30
CA ASP A 12 0.81 17.32 -0.88
C ASP A 12 1.94 16.30 -0.63
N GLU A 13 1.92 15.14 -1.32
CA GLU A 13 3.01 14.17 -1.24
C GLU A 13 4.33 14.75 -1.76
N LEU A 14 4.30 15.49 -2.87
CA LEU A 14 5.47 16.14 -3.41
C LEU A 14 6.03 17.19 -2.45
N LEU A 15 5.16 17.98 -1.81
CA LEU A 15 5.55 18.97 -0.83
C LEU A 15 6.18 18.32 0.41
N ASP A 16 5.59 17.23 0.91
CA ASP A 16 6.12 16.52 2.06
C ASP A 16 7.48 15.91 1.77
N ALA A 17 7.67 15.30 0.59
CA ALA A 17 8.96 14.78 0.16
C ALA A 17 10.01 15.89 -0.01
N ALA A 18 9.63 17.06 -0.49
CA ALA A 18 10.56 18.19 -0.66
C ALA A 18 11.01 18.85 0.66
N ARG A 19 10.24 18.70 1.76
CA ARG A 19 10.54 19.32 3.07
C ARG A 19 11.87 18.87 3.68
N GLU A 20 12.37 17.70 3.33
CA GLU A 20 13.65 17.19 3.82
C GLU A 20 14.86 17.94 3.22
N TYR A 21 14.65 18.70 2.14
CA TYR A 21 15.71 19.36 1.39
C TYR A 21 15.73 20.87 1.66
N LYS A 22 16.93 21.40 1.95
CA LYS A 22 17.09 22.83 2.30
C LYS A 22 17.15 23.74 1.08
N THR A 23 17.45 23.22 -0.10
CA THR A 23 17.59 23.96 -1.35
C THR A 23 16.92 23.22 -2.50
N TYR A 24 16.51 23.96 -3.53
CA TYR A 24 15.97 23.36 -4.75
C TYR A 24 17.00 22.48 -5.47
N ASP A 25 18.26 22.90 -5.50
CA ASP A 25 19.33 22.13 -6.15
C ASP A 25 19.48 20.75 -5.48
N ALA A 26 19.52 20.70 -4.15
CA ALA A 26 19.57 19.43 -3.42
C ALA A 26 18.36 18.52 -3.69
N TRP A 27 17.18 19.11 -3.86
CA TRP A 27 15.97 18.38 -4.22
C TRP A 27 16.04 17.82 -5.65
N PHE A 28 16.47 18.62 -6.62
CA PHE A 28 16.62 18.17 -8.00
C PHE A 28 17.73 17.12 -8.16
N ASP A 29 18.86 17.28 -7.47
CA ASP A 29 19.92 16.28 -7.44
C ASP A 29 19.43 14.94 -6.88
N HIS A 30 18.59 14.99 -5.82
CA HIS A 30 17.95 13.77 -5.29
C HIS A 30 17.06 13.10 -6.32
N ILE A 31 16.17 13.85 -7.00
CA ILE A 31 15.28 13.31 -8.05
C ILE A 31 16.10 12.67 -9.16
N GLU A 32 17.18 13.31 -9.61
CA GLU A 32 18.03 12.77 -10.67
C GLU A 32 18.75 11.48 -10.21
N ASN A 33 19.30 11.47 -9.01
CA ASN A 33 19.95 10.29 -8.45
C ASN A 33 18.97 9.14 -8.24
N TYR A 34 17.79 9.40 -7.68
CA TYR A 34 16.74 8.41 -7.51
C TYR A 34 16.31 7.80 -8.86
N THR A 35 16.18 8.63 -9.90
CA THR A 35 15.85 8.16 -11.23
C THR A 35 16.93 7.22 -11.79
N LYS A 36 18.21 7.53 -11.59
CA LYS A 36 19.34 6.67 -12.00
C LYS A 36 19.34 5.35 -11.23
N GLU A 37 19.11 5.40 -9.92
CA GLU A 37 19.01 4.22 -9.07
C GLU A 37 17.86 3.30 -9.49
N LEU A 38 16.69 3.87 -9.81
CA LEU A 38 15.56 3.09 -10.33
C LEU A 38 15.89 2.40 -11.64
N GLN A 39 16.55 3.10 -12.58
CA GLN A 39 16.95 2.50 -13.86
C GLN A 39 17.93 1.34 -13.67
N GLU A 40 18.90 1.50 -12.78
CA GLU A 40 19.85 0.43 -12.47
C GLU A 40 19.15 -0.73 -11.73
N PHE A 41 18.25 -0.43 -10.79
CA PHE A 41 17.46 -1.43 -10.08
C PHE A 41 16.66 -2.30 -11.07
N TYR A 42 15.95 -1.71 -12.03
CA TYR A 42 15.21 -2.46 -13.05
C TYR A 42 16.12 -3.30 -13.94
N ARG A 43 17.35 -2.84 -14.20
CA ARG A 43 18.33 -3.59 -14.96
C ARG A 43 18.83 -4.84 -14.22
N VAL A 44 19.01 -4.72 -12.90
CA VAL A 44 19.55 -5.79 -12.03
C VAL A 44 18.46 -6.74 -11.53
N GLN A 45 17.23 -6.27 -11.37
CA GLN A 45 16.11 -7.04 -10.78
C GLN A 45 15.84 -8.35 -11.51
N ASN A 46 16.04 -8.41 -12.82
CA ASN A 46 15.90 -9.63 -13.60
C ASN A 46 16.96 -10.72 -13.31
N GLN A 47 17.94 -10.43 -12.45
CA GLN A 47 19.08 -11.32 -12.18
C GLN A 47 19.12 -11.83 -10.71
N ASN A 48 18.29 -11.31 -9.82
CA ASN A 48 18.34 -11.70 -8.41
C ASN A 48 17.06 -12.42 -7.96
N PRO A 49 17.04 -13.75 -7.89
CA PRO A 49 15.87 -14.54 -7.46
C PRO A 49 15.54 -14.39 -5.97
N ASN A 50 16.43 -13.80 -5.16
CA ASN A 50 16.25 -13.60 -3.73
C ASN A 50 15.97 -12.13 -3.40
N SER A 51 14.88 -11.60 -3.91
CA SER A 51 14.45 -10.21 -3.71
C SER A 51 13.05 -10.12 -3.11
N VAL A 52 12.77 -8.98 -2.46
CA VAL A 52 11.40 -8.64 -2.04
C VAL A 52 10.66 -8.04 -3.23
N ALA A 53 9.48 -8.59 -3.53
CA ALA A 53 8.60 -8.05 -4.57
C ALA A 53 7.63 -7.04 -3.95
N LEU A 54 7.59 -5.82 -4.48
CA LEU A 54 6.54 -4.85 -4.20
C LEU A 54 5.49 -4.94 -5.31
N ALA A 55 4.24 -5.10 -4.91
CA ALA A 55 3.14 -5.27 -5.85
C ALA A 55 1.85 -4.64 -5.30
N THR A 56 1.00 -4.15 -6.18
CA THR A 56 -0.39 -3.85 -5.80
C THR A 56 -1.19 -5.14 -5.68
N LEU A 57 -2.30 -5.13 -4.94
CA LEU A 57 -3.18 -6.30 -4.85
C LEU A 57 -3.67 -6.77 -6.23
N HIS A 58 -3.93 -5.82 -7.14
CA HIS A 58 -4.32 -6.13 -8.51
C HIS A 58 -3.21 -6.84 -9.30
N SER A 59 -1.98 -6.36 -9.20
CA SER A 59 -0.85 -6.95 -9.92
C SER A 59 -0.38 -8.29 -9.34
N ALA A 60 -0.70 -8.55 -8.08
CA ALA A 60 -0.40 -9.82 -7.40
C ALA A 60 -1.35 -10.97 -7.79
N LYS A 61 -2.42 -10.69 -8.55
CA LYS A 61 -3.37 -11.72 -8.99
C LYS A 61 -2.66 -12.79 -9.85
N GLY A 62 -2.80 -14.05 -9.45
CA GLY A 62 -2.16 -15.19 -10.13
C GLY A 62 -0.72 -15.48 -9.67
N LEU A 63 -0.12 -14.62 -8.86
CA LEU A 63 1.17 -14.85 -8.23
C LEU A 63 1.00 -15.48 -6.84
N GLU A 64 2.05 -16.14 -6.33
CA GLU A 64 2.05 -16.73 -4.99
C GLU A 64 3.43 -16.57 -4.36
N TYR A 65 3.46 -16.30 -3.04
CA TYR A 65 4.68 -16.04 -2.29
C TYR A 65 4.68 -16.84 -0.98
N GLU A 66 5.86 -17.22 -0.50
CA GLU A 66 6.01 -17.90 0.79
C GLU A 66 5.50 -17.01 1.94
N ASN A 67 5.85 -15.73 1.90
CA ASN A 67 5.46 -14.74 2.89
C ASN A 67 4.83 -13.54 2.19
N VAL A 68 3.70 -13.09 2.68
CA VAL A 68 2.99 -11.91 2.17
C VAL A 68 2.80 -10.91 3.31
N TYR A 69 3.12 -9.66 3.03
CA TYR A 69 2.95 -8.53 3.93
C TYR A 69 2.01 -7.54 3.26
N ILE A 70 0.79 -7.38 3.79
CA ILE A 70 -0.15 -6.36 3.32
C ILE A 70 -0.05 -5.19 4.28
N ILE A 71 0.38 -4.05 3.78
CA ILE A 71 0.57 -2.81 4.55
C ILE A 71 -0.65 -1.89 4.41
N ASP A 72 -0.76 -0.93 5.32
CA ASP A 72 -1.78 0.13 5.32
C ASP A 72 -3.22 -0.41 5.27
N VAL A 73 -3.47 -1.51 6.02
CA VAL A 73 -4.81 -2.10 6.13
C VAL A 73 -5.65 -1.26 7.11
N ASN A 74 -5.96 -0.04 6.66
CA ASN A 74 -6.69 0.98 7.41
C ASN A 74 -7.96 1.40 6.67
N GLU A 75 -8.98 1.85 7.41
CA GLU A 75 -10.16 2.50 6.82
C GLU A 75 -9.74 3.68 5.95
N GLY A 76 -10.36 3.82 4.80
CA GLY A 76 -10.04 4.84 3.82
C GLY A 76 -8.92 4.48 2.84
N VAL A 77 -8.07 3.49 3.18
CA VAL A 77 -7.10 2.88 2.28
C VAL A 77 -7.64 1.54 1.78
N MET A 78 -8.10 0.71 2.69
CA MET A 78 -8.70 -0.60 2.40
C MET A 78 -9.84 -0.89 3.40
N PRO A 79 -11.11 -0.73 3.00
CA PRO A 79 -11.58 -0.27 1.68
C PRO A 79 -11.18 1.17 1.36
N TYR A 80 -11.05 1.47 0.06
CA TYR A 80 -10.72 2.82 -0.39
C TYR A 80 -11.82 3.82 -0.02
N LYS A 81 -11.42 5.02 0.42
CA LYS A 81 -12.36 6.07 0.91
C LYS A 81 -13.49 6.45 -0.05
N LYS A 82 -13.32 6.20 -1.37
CA LYS A 82 -14.35 6.47 -2.38
C LYS A 82 -15.28 5.27 -2.64
N ALA A 83 -14.99 4.09 -2.10
CA ALA A 83 -15.85 2.93 -2.15
C ALA A 83 -16.96 3.07 -1.09
N VAL A 84 -18.04 3.76 -1.43
CA VAL A 84 -19.13 4.11 -0.50
C VAL A 84 -20.32 3.17 -0.65
N LEU A 85 -20.58 2.73 -1.88
CA LEU A 85 -21.69 1.81 -2.17
C LEU A 85 -21.31 0.38 -1.81
N GLU A 86 -22.28 -0.39 -1.30
CA GLU A 86 -22.02 -1.79 -0.90
C GLU A 86 -21.37 -2.64 -2.01
N PRO A 87 -21.73 -2.53 -3.30
CA PRO A 87 -21.04 -3.27 -4.36
C PRO A 87 -19.56 -2.87 -4.51
N GLU A 88 -19.20 -1.60 -4.26
CA GLU A 88 -17.82 -1.12 -4.33
C GLU A 88 -17.00 -1.64 -3.15
N VAL A 89 -17.57 -1.61 -1.95
CA VAL A 89 -16.95 -2.18 -0.74
C VAL A 89 -16.75 -3.69 -0.90
N GLU A 90 -17.70 -4.39 -1.51
CA GLU A 90 -17.59 -5.81 -1.78
C GLU A 90 -16.49 -6.15 -2.78
N GLU A 91 -16.25 -5.31 -3.78
CA GLU A 91 -15.13 -5.48 -4.70
C GLU A 91 -13.78 -5.25 -4.00
N GLU A 92 -13.67 -4.24 -3.14
CA GLU A 92 -12.49 -4.00 -2.29
C GLU A 92 -12.24 -5.21 -1.36
N ARG A 93 -13.31 -5.80 -0.78
CA ARG A 93 -13.21 -7.00 0.05
C ARG A 93 -12.70 -8.21 -0.74
N ARG A 94 -13.14 -8.39 -1.98
CA ARG A 94 -12.63 -9.44 -2.87
C ARG A 94 -11.15 -9.23 -3.18
N MET A 95 -10.76 -7.99 -3.45
CA MET A 95 -9.35 -7.65 -3.69
C MET A 95 -8.48 -7.94 -2.48
N PHE A 96 -8.94 -7.59 -1.29
CA PHE A 96 -8.26 -7.91 -0.04
C PHE A 96 -8.11 -9.42 0.15
N TYR A 97 -9.19 -10.18 -0.05
CA TYR A 97 -9.17 -11.64 0.00
C TYR A 97 -8.18 -12.23 -1.01
N VAL A 98 -8.15 -11.74 -2.25
CA VAL A 98 -7.17 -12.16 -3.27
C VAL A 98 -5.75 -11.92 -2.76
N GLY A 99 -5.48 -10.75 -2.17
CA GLY A 99 -4.17 -10.45 -1.57
C GLY A 99 -3.77 -11.43 -0.47
N MET A 100 -4.68 -11.71 0.46
CA MET A 100 -4.44 -12.66 1.54
C MET A 100 -4.13 -14.08 1.00
N THR A 101 -4.85 -14.52 -0.03
CA THR A 101 -4.66 -15.85 -0.63
C THR A 101 -3.37 -15.99 -1.45
N ARG A 102 -2.59 -14.93 -1.60
CA ARG A 102 -1.25 -15.02 -2.24
C ARG A 102 -0.20 -15.63 -1.32
N ALA A 103 -0.48 -15.71 -0.02
CA ALA A 103 0.43 -16.28 0.97
C ALA A 103 0.35 -17.82 0.96
N LYS A 104 1.50 -18.47 0.74
CA LYS A 104 1.65 -19.93 0.87
C LYS A 104 1.84 -20.38 2.30
N LYS A 105 2.62 -19.61 3.09
CA LYS A 105 2.98 -19.98 4.47
C LYS A 105 2.57 -18.93 5.49
N ASN A 106 3.01 -17.70 5.29
CA ASN A 106 2.81 -16.66 6.28
C ASN A 106 2.14 -15.43 5.66
N LEU A 107 1.11 -14.96 6.33
CA LEU A 107 0.40 -13.72 6.01
C LEU A 107 0.54 -12.75 7.18
N HIS A 108 1.00 -11.55 6.89
CA HIS A 108 1.12 -10.46 7.84
C HIS A 108 0.29 -9.28 7.37
N LEU A 109 -0.60 -8.78 8.23
CA LEU A 109 -1.43 -7.62 7.98
C LEU A 109 -0.98 -6.47 8.88
N PHE A 110 -0.67 -5.33 8.29
CA PHE A 110 -0.21 -4.16 9.02
C PHE A 110 -1.20 -3.02 8.91
N SER A 111 -1.53 -2.43 10.03
CA SER A 111 -2.25 -1.17 10.11
C SER A 111 -1.44 -0.15 10.91
N VAL A 112 -1.55 1.11 10.57
CA VAL A 112 -0.90 2.20 11.27
C VAL A 112 -1.90 2.95 12.15
N ARG A 113 -1.42 3.59 13.22
CA ARG A 113 -2.26 4.42 14.08
C ARG A 113 -2.53 5.81 13.50
N GLN A 114 -1.61 6.27 12.66
CA GLN A 114 -1.70 7.57 12.01
C GLN A 114 -1.29 7.43 10.54
N LEU A 115 -2.05 8.06 9.67
CA LEU A 115 -1.79 8.18 8.25
C LEU A 115 -1.85 9.67 7.88
N ASN A 116 -0.79 10.20 7.24
CA ASN A 116 -0.70 11.61 6.87
C ASN A 116 -1.02 12.55 8.06
N HIS A 117 -0.40 12.30 9.23
CA HIS A 117 -0.57 13.06 10.47
C HIS A 117 -2.01 13.08 11.04
N LYS A 118 -2.88 12.17 10.60
CA LYS A 118 -4.24 12.01 11.12
C LYS A 118 -4.39 10.62 11.73
N ASP A 119 -5.19 10.51 12.76
CA ASP A 119 -5.51 9.22 13.36
C ASP A 119 -6.21 8.34 12.33
N ALA A 120 -5.77 7.10 12.24
CA ALA A 120 -6.23 6.12 11.27
C ALA A 120 -6.85 4.91 11.99
N GLU A 121 -8.03 4.50 11.53
CA GLU A 121 -8.72 3.34 12.06
C GLU A 121 -8.28 2.06 11.35
N ILE A 122 -8.25 0.95 12.07
CA ILE A 122 -8.01 -0.38 11.52
C ILE A 122 -9.14 -0.74 10.56
N SER A 123 -8.79 -1.25 9.39
CA SER A 123 -9.76 -1.72 8.39
C SER A 123 -10.81 -2.67 8.98
N ARG A 124 -12.06 -2.47 8.58
CA ARG A 124 -13.16 -3.41 8.86
C ARG A 124 -12.86 -4.81 8.37
N PHE A 125 -12.10 -4.96 7.30
CA PHE A 125 -11.75 -6.27 6.74
C PHE A 125 -10.86 -7.10 7.66
N ILE A 126 -9.98 -6.47 8.46
CA ILE A 126 -9.24 -7.18 9.53
C ILE A 126 -10.21 -7.68 10.60
N LYS A 127 -11.17 -6.83 11.00
CA LYS A 127 -12.16 -7.20 12.03
C LYS A 127 -13.06 -8.35 11.55
N GLU A 128 -13.45 -8.34 10.28
CA GLU A 128 -14.24 -9.41 9.65
C GLU A 128 -13.47 -10.73 9.50
N ALA A 129 -12.16 -10.66 9.25
CA ALA A 129 -11.29 -11.83 9.11
C ALA A 129 -10.91 -12.48 10.45
N GLN A 130 -11.10 -11.79 11.58
CA GLN A 130 -10.82 -12.36 12.89
C GLN A 130 -11.90 -13.36 13.29
N PRO A 131 -11.52 -14.51 13.85
CA PRO A 131 -12.53 -15.43 14.40
C PRO A 131 -13.28 -14.74 15.53
N PRO A 132 -14.59 -15.01 15.70
CA PRO A 132 -15.36 -14.42 16.78
C PRO A 132 -14.71 -14.72 18.13
N GLU A 133 -14.54 -13.68 18.96
CA GLU A 133 -14.00 -13.83 20.30
C GLU A 133 -14.81 -14.92 21.03
N LYS A 134 -14.12 -15.99 21.48
CA LYS A 134 -14.74 -16.96 22.38
C LYS A 134 -15.11 -16.19 23.64
N LYS A 135 -16.40 -15.96 23.87
CA LYS A 135 -16.89 -15.52 25.17
C LYS A 135 -16.33 -16.48 26.20
N LYS A 136 -15.50 -15.98 27.10
CA LYS A 136 -15.13 -16.71 28.31
C LYS A 136 -16.39 -16.71 29.17
N ASP A 137 -17.05 -17.87 29.23
CA ASP A 137 -18.03 -18.17 30.26
C ASP A 137 -17.34 -18.21 31.63
#